data_5dc202ce37e4bf304b04a9acde8b15d4
#
_entry.id   5dc202ce37e4bf304b04a9acde8b15d4
#
_cell.length_a   1.000
_cell.length_b   1.000
_cell.length_c   1.000
_cell.angle_alpha   90.00
_cell.angle_beta   90.00
_cell.angle_gamma   90.00
#
_symmetry.space_group_name_H-M   'P 1'
#
loop_
_entity.id
_entity.type
_entity.pdbx_description
1 polymer ?
#
loop_
_entity_poly.entity_id
_entity_poly.type
_entity_poly.pdbx_seq_one_letter_code
_entity_poly.pdbx_strand_id
1 'polypeptide(L)'
;MAVRLVWSPAARADLIDIYVMIGSENIRAADRYYDRLEARAMQLAEQPRMGVRRPDIRSSARMLVEAPFVLLYETIPDTDDGPVEWVEIVRVVDGRRDLNRLF
;
A
#
# COMPACT_ATOMS: atom_id res chain seq x y z
N MET A 1 -13.79 -7.73 15.31
CA MET A 1 -12.52 -7.12 15.77
C MET A 1 -11.88 -6.34 14.64
N ALA A 2 -11.28 -5.21 14.98
CA ALA A 2 -10.61 -4.40 13.98
C ALA A 2 -9.31 -5.08 13.53
N VAL A 3 -9.10 -5.07 12.20
CA VAL A 3 -7.85 -5.53 11.62
C VAL A 3 -6.77 -4.48 11.89
N ARG A 4 -5.59 -4.91 12.29
CA ARG A 4 -4.44 -4.01 12.47
C ARG A 4 -3.85 -3.64 11.12
N LEU A 5 -3.60 -2.35 10.94
CA LEU A 5 -2.88 -1.86 9.78
C LEU A 5 -1.44 -1.50 10.21
N VAL A 6 -0.48 -2.10 9.53
CA VAL A 6 0.94 -1.90 9.81
C VAL A 6 1.63 -1.41 8.54
N TRP A 7 2.50 -0.42 8.68
CA TRP A 7 3.36 0.06 7.59
C TRP A 7 4.77 -0.46 7.81
N SER A 8 5.33 -1.12 6.81
CA SER A 8 6.73 -1.52 6.88
C SER A 8 7.63 -0.27 6.90
N PRO A 9 8.86 -0.38 7.42
CA PRO A 9 9.80 0.74 7.31
C PRO A 9 10.03 1.21 5.88
N ALA A 10 10.10 0.28 4.93
CA ALA A 10 10.27 0.60 3.51
C ALA A 10 9.06 1.37 2.96
N ALA A 11 7.84 0.96 3.32
CA ALA A 11 6.62 1.64 2.89
C ALA A 11 6.55 3.05 3.48
N ARG A 12 6.94 3.23 4.73
CA ARG A 12 7.00 4.56 5.33
C ARG A 12 8.02 5.45 4.64
N ALA A 13 9.18 4.90 4.30
CA ALA A 13 10.19 5.63 3.55
C ALA A 13 9.68 6.03 2.17
N ASP A 14 9.00 5.11 1.49
CA ASP A 14 8.38 5.39 0.19
C ASP A 14 7.40 6.56 0.28
N LEU A 15 6.57 6.58 1.31
CA LEU A 15 5.55 7.63 1.49
C LEU A 15 6.20 8.99 1.71
N ILE A 16 7.26 9.04 2.50
CA ILE A 16 8.04 10.27 2.73
C ILE A 16 8.69 10.73 1.42
N ASP A 17 9.31 9.82 0.67
CA ASP A 17 9.96 10.14 -0.60
C ASP A 17 8.97 10.72 -1.61
N ILE A 18 7.78 10.13 -1.70
CA ILE A 18 6.71 10.64 -2.56
C ILE A 18 6.30 12.05 -2.13
N TYR A 19 6.13 12.26 -0.83
CA TYR A 19 5.75 13.56 -0.29
C TYR A 19 6.79 14.63 -0.63
N VAL A 20 8.07 14.33 -0.42
CA VAL A 20 9.16 15.27 -0.70
C VAL A 20 9.26 15.56 -2.20
N MET A 21 9.15 14.54 -3.03
CA MET A 21 9.25 14.67 -4.48
C MET A 21 8.16 15.59 -5.03
N ILE A 22 6.90 15.36 -4.63
CA ILE A 22 5.78 16.16 -5.10
C ILE A 22 5.82 17.55 -4.45
N GLY A 23 6.13 17.60 -3.16
CA GLY A 23 6.16 18.84 -2.38
C GLY A 23 7.23 19.83 -2.82
N SER A 24 8.29 19.35 -3.46
CA SER A 24 9.33 20.23 -4.01
C SER A 24 8.78 21.16 -5.10
N GLU A 25 7.70 20.75 -5.76
CA GLU A 25 7.04 21.57 -6.79
C GLU A 25 5.70 22.12 -6.32
N ASN A 26 4.95 21.36 -5.51
CA ASN A 26 3.62 21.75 -5.07
C ASN A 26 3.27 21.08 -3.76
N ILE A 27 3.38 21.83 -2.66
CA ILE A 27 3.16 21.28 -1.32
C ILE A 27 1.69 20.84 -1.11
N ARG A 28 0.74 21.55 -1.71
CA ARG A 28 -0.67 21.19 -1.58
C ARG A 28 -0.98 19.88 -2.28
N ALA A 29 -0.35 19.66 -3.44
CA ALA A 29 -0.48 18.38 -4.14
C ALA A 29 0.12 17.26 -3.32
N ALA A 30 1.27 17.48 -2.68
CA ALA A 30 1.90 16.50 -1.79
C ALA A 30 0.97 16.12 -0.65
N ASP A 31 0.33 17.09 -0.01
CA ASP A 31 -0.63 16.84 1.07
C ASP A 31 -1.81 15.99 0.58
N ARG A 32 -2.34 16.30 -0.60
CA ARG A 32 -3.47 15.55 -1.16
C ARG A 32 -3.11 14.11 -1.44
N TYR A 33 -1.95 13.86 -2.04
CA TYR A 33 -1.51 12.49 -2.33
C TYR A 33 -1.23 11.70 -1.05
N TYR A 34 -0.59 12.34 -0.09
CA TYR A 34 -0.34 11.72 1.20
C TYR A 34 -1.65 11.28 1.87
N ASP A 35 -2.62 12.19 1.93
CA ASP A 35 -3.92 11.91 2.55
C ASP A 35 -4.67 10.80 1.81
N ARG A 36 -4.62 10.79 0.48
CA ARG A 36 -5.26 9.75 -0.32
C ARG A 36 -4.63 8.37 -0.08
N LEU A 37 -3.30 8.32 -0.03
CA LEU A 37 -2.60 7.07 0.21
C LEU A 37 -2.89 6.52 1.60
N GLU A 38 -2.89 7.39 2.61
CA GLU A 38 -3.29 6.98 3.96
C GLU A 38 -4.73 6.49 4.03
N ALA A 39 -5.65 7.23 3.44
CA ALA A 39 -7.07 6.87 3.45
C ALA A 39 -7.30 5.53 2.73
N ARG A 40 -6.59 5.33 1.62
CA ARG A 40 -6.68 4.09 0.86
C ARG A 40 -6.19 2.90 1.66
N ALA A 41 -5.05 3.08 2.35
CA ALA A 41 -4.52 2.04 3.22
C ALA A 41 -5.47 1.72 4.37
N MET A 42 -6.11 2.72 4.96
CA MET A 42 -7.06 2.51 6.05
C MET A 42 -8.27 1.70 5.62
N GLN A 43 -8.68 1.78 4.35
CA GLN A 43 -9.78 0.94 3.84
C GLN A 43 -9.44 -0.55 3.93
N LEU A 44 -8.15 -0.90 3.89
CA LEU A 44 -7.71 -2.29 4.02
C LEU A 44 -7.96 -2.86 5.41
N ALA A 45 -8.08 -2.02 6.43
CA ALA A 45 -8.47 -2.47 7.77
C ALA A 45 -9.92 -2.95 7.80
N GLU A 46 -10.77 -2.40 6.92
CA GLU A 46 -12.18 -2.81 6.82
C GLU A 46 -12.39 -3.89 5.78
N GLN A 47 -11.62 -3.83 4.68
CA GLN A 47 -11.72 -4.78 3.56
C GLN A 47 -10.33 -5.26 3.17
N PRO A 48 -9.74 -6.18 3.95
CA PRO A 48 -8.34 -6.59 3.72
C PRO A 48 -8.08 -7.24 2.36
N ARG A 49 -9.10 -7.79 1.72
CA ARG A 49 -8.94 -8.50 0.46
C ARG A 49 -9.42 -7.70 -0.75
N MET A 50 -9.62 -6.39 -0.60
CA MET A 50 -10.10 -5.56 -1.71
C MET A 50 -9.07 -5.41 -2.83
N GLY A 51 -7.78 -5.51 -2.53
CA GLY A 51 -6.73 -5.50 -3.54
C GLY A 51 -6.60 -6.85 -4.23
N VAL A 52 -6.14 -6.84 -5.48
CA VAL A 52 -5.98 -8.07 -6.26
C VAL A 52 -4.71 -8.79 -5.88
N ARG A 53 -4.74 -10.12 -5.90
CA ARG A 53 -3.52 -10.91 -5.74
C ARG A 53 -2.59 -10.70 -6.91
N ARG A 54 -1.30 -10.61 -6.62
CA ARG A 54 -0.25 -10.47 -7.62
C ARG A 54 0.82 -11.55 -7.39
N PRO A 55 0.49 -12.82 -7.70
CA PRO A 55 1.43 -13.92 -7.48
C PRO A 55 2.68 -13.83 -8.35
N ASP A 56 2.62 -13.05 -9.43
CA ASP A 56 3.77 -12.74 -10.28
C ASP A 56 4.84 -11.92 -9.53
N ILE A 57 4.43 -11.16 -8.51
CA ILE A 57 5.37 -10.40 -7.66
C ILE A 57 5.86 -11.29 -6.52
N ARG A 58 4.92 -11.88 -5.78
CA ARG A 58 5.17 -12.80 -4.67
C ARG A 58 3.84 -13.50 -4.36
N SER A 59 3.90 -14.76 -3.91
CA SER A 59 2.67 -15.54 -3.67
C SER A 59 1.72 -14.86 -2.67
N SER A 60 2.24 -14.09 -1.73
CA SER A 60 1.45 -13.38 -0.71
C SER A 60 1.08 -11.96 -1.12
N ALA A 61 1.59 -11.46 -2.25
CA ALA A 61 1.43 -10.07 -2.63
C ALA A 61 0.00 -9.76 -3.07
N ARG A 62 -0.50 -8.63 -2.58
CA ARG A 62 -1.73 -8.01 -3.08
C ARG A 62 -1.44 -6.57 -3.47
N MET A 63 -2.19 -6.05 -4.40
CA MET A 63 -1.98 -4.70 -4.93
C MET A 63 -3.28 -3.92 -4.89
N LEU A 64 -3.21 -2.71 -4.35
CA LEU A 64 -4.31 -1.76 -4.35
C LEU A 64 -3.86 -0.50 -5.08
N VAL A 65 -4.63 -0.06 -6.06
CA VAL A 65 -4.27 1.09 -6.89
C VAL A 65 -4.82 2.38 -6.29
N GLU A 66 -3.94 3.37 -6.20
CA GLU A 66 -4.30 4.77 -5.99
C GLU A 66 -3.45 5.58 -6.97
N ALA A 67 -3.93 5.66 -8.21
CA ALA A 67 -3.16 6.17 -9.35
C ALA A 67 -2.54 7.55 -9.06
N PRO A 68 -1.28 7.78 -9.46
CA PRO A 68 -0.39 6.90 -10.22
C PRO A 68 0.36 5.88 -9.37
N PHE A 69 0.05 5.81 -8.09
CA PHE A 69 0.75 4.94 -7.13
C PHE A 69 0.00 3.64 -6.92
N VAL A 70 0.72 2.65 -6.40
CA VAL A 70 0.14 1.40 -5.95
C VAL A 70 0.65 1.09 -4.54
N LEU A 71 -0.23 0.47 -3.75
CA LEU A 71 0.09 -0.07 -2.44
C LEU A 71 0.30 -1.57 -2.62
N LEU A 72 1.50 -2.04 -2.32
CA LEU A 72 1.81 -3.48 -2.28
C LEU A 72 1.69 -3.92 -0.83
N TYR A 73 0.84 -4.89 -0.57
CA TYR A 73 0.54 -5.30 0.80
C TYR A 73 0.34 -6.80 0.92
N GLU A 74 0.32 -7.26 2.16
CA GLU A 74 0.03 -8.65 2.53
C GLU A 74 -1.04 -8.68 3.60
N THR A 75 -1.81 -9.75 3.63
CA THR A 75 -2.69 -10.05 4.77
C THR A 75 -2.04 -11.12 5.64
N ILE A 76 -2.25 -11.05 6.95
CA ILE A 76 -1.78 -12.06 7.89
C ILE A 76 -2.99 -12.55 8.70
N PRO A 77 -3.37 -13.80 8.57
CA PRO A 77 -2.81 -14.83 7.68
C PRO A 77 -3.10 -14.54 6.21
N ASP A 78 -2.28 -15.12 5.32
CA ASP A 78 -2.43 -14.98 3.87
C ASP A 78 -3.44 -16.02 3.36
N THR A 79 -4.72 -15.71 3.54
CA THR A 79 -5.81 -16.62 3.17
C THR A 79 -6.81 -15.90 2.28
N ASP A 80 -7.65 -16.69 1.58
CA ASP A 80 -8.68 -16.13 0.71
C ASP A 80 -10.03 -15.97 1.42
N ASP A 81 -10.15 -16.54 2.61
CA ASP A 81 -11.35 -16.42 3.43
C ASP A 81 -10.99 -16.46 4.91
N GLY A 82 -11.99 -16.25 5.76
CA GLY A 82 -11.81 -16.25 7.20
C GLY A 82 -11.25 -14.94 7.74
N PRO A 83 -11.01 -14.87 9.05
CA PRO A 83 -10.55 -13.64 9.68
C PRO A 83 -9.12 -13.30 9.32
N VAL A 84 -8.85 -12.00 9.19
CA VAL A 84 -7.51 -11.44 9.00
C VAL A 84 -7.14 -10.74 10.30
N GLU A 85 -5.93 -10.98 10.80
CA GLU A 85 -5.46 -10.35 12.03
C GLU A 85 -4.87 -8.98 11.75
N TRP A 86 -4.02 -8.89 10.72
CA TRP A 86 -3.47 -7.60 10.30
C TRP A 86 -3.18 -7.56 8.80
N VAL A 87 -2.99 -6.33 8.33
CA VAL A 87 -2.55 -6.01 6.97
C VAL A 87 -1.23 -5.25 7.09
N GLU A 88 -0.23 -5.68 6.33
CA GLU A 88 1.04 -4.97 6.25
C GLU A 88 1.19 -4.31 4.89
N ILE A 89 1.33 -2.98 4.88
CA ILE A 89 1.73 -2.25 3.67
C ILE A 89 3.23 -2.43 3.52
N VAL A 90 3.65 -3.14 2.47
CA VAL A 90 5.04 -3.51 2.27
C VAL A 90 5.79 -2.45 1.49
N ARG A 91 5.20 -1.91 0.43
CA ARG A 91 5.78 -0.84 -0.38
C ARG A 91 4.68 0.06 -0.92
N VAL A 92 5.04 1.32 -1.19
CA VAL A 92 4.22 2.27 -1.95
C VAL A 92 5.07 2.76 -3.11
N VAL A 93 4.65 2.49 -4.33
CA VAL A 93 5.48 2.77 -5.50
C VAL A 93 4.66 3.33 -6.66
N ASP A 94 5.35 3.93 -7.63
CA ASP A 94 4.73 4.33 -8.88
C ASP A 94 4.35 3.06 -9.66
N GLY A 95 3.10 2.97 -10.09
CA GLY A 95 2.56 1.77 -10.74
C GLY A 95 3.17 1.45 -12.08
N ARG A 96 3.96 2.36 -12.65
CA ARG A 96 4.65 2.14 -13.94
C ARG A 96 5.99 1.44 -13.78
N ARG A 97 6.48 1.28 -12.54
CA ARG A 97 7.76 0.63 -12.28
C ARG A 97 7.63 -0.89 -12.36
N ASP A 98 8.78 -1.56 -12.47
CA ASP A 98 8.84 -3.02 -12.42
C ASP A 98 8.58 -3.48 -10.99
N LEU A 99 7.34 -3.88 -10.72
CA LEU A 99 6.87 -4.22 -9.38
C LEU A 99 7.47 -5.52 -8.86
N ASN A 100 7.95 -6.40 -9.75
CA ASN A 100 8.51 -7.68 -9.36
C ASN A 100 9.77 -7.55 -8.51
N ARG A 101 10.44 -6.42 -8.58
CA ARG A 101 11.70 -6.16 -7.87
C ARG A 101 11.50 -5.41 -6.55
N LEU A 102 10.27 -5.02 -6.23
CA LEU A 102 10.02 -4.03 -5.17
C LEU A 102 9.38 -4.63 -3.92
N PHE A 103 9.00 -5.89 -3.97
CA PHE A 103 8.28 -6.50 -2.85
C PHE A 103 9.17 -7.29 -1.87
#